data_314170e6bb7ad486699fbb6ebf8a4f06
#
_entry.id   314170e6bb7ad486699fbb6ebf8a4f06
#
_cell.length_a   1.000
_cell.length_b   1.000
_cell.length_c   1.000
_cell.angle_alpha   90.00
_cell.angle_beta   90.00
_cell.angle_gamma   90.00
#
_symmetry.space_group_name_H-M   'P 1'
#
loop_
_entity.id
_entity.type
_entity.pdbx_description
1 polymer ?
#
loop_
_entity_poly.entity_id
_entity_poly.type
_entity_poly.pdbx_seq_one_letter_code
_entity_poly.pdbx_strand_id
1 'polypeptide(L)'
;MYQCISVSHVDPAKVERILEAARVLAKETRSQHGNLSYNVVKPEGRDDILIVTERWETKEDFLGHVANADKEGDMVFEFGKLMGECSIAEAELYPSEVLI
;
A
#
# COMPACT_ATOMS: atom_id res chain seq x y z
N MET A 1 -6.20 4.46 16.94
CA MET A 1 -6.04 4.51 15.48
C MET A 1 -4.64 4.08 15.09
N TYR A 2 -4.52 3.30 14.05
CA TYR A 2 -3.27 2.79 13.54
C TYR A 2 -3.07 3.23 12.10
N GLN A 3 -1.82 3.49 11.71
CA GLN A 3 -1.50 3.98 10.36
C GLN A 3 -0.25 3.28 9.84
N CYS A 4 -0.22 3.00 8.54
CA CYS A 4 1.00 2.56 7.89
C CYS A 4 1.30 3.49 6.71
N ILE A 5 2.55 3.89 6.60
CA ILE A 5 3.08 4.64 5.47
C ILE A 5 4.13 3.76 4.80
N SER A 6 3.96 3.53 3.51
CA SER A 6 4.91 2.75 2.71
C SER A 6 5.49 3.65 1.63
N VAL A 7 6.81 3.75 1.58
CA VAL A 7 7.51 4.53 0.55
C VAL A 7 8.18 3.56 -0.41
N SER A 8 7.78 3.61 -1.67
CA SER A 8 8.33 2.74 -2.72
C SER A 8 9.09 3.55 -3.75
N HIS A 9 10.27 3.05 -4.11
CA HIS A 9 11.10 3.61 -5.17
C HIS A 9 10.86 2.77 -6.42
N VAL A 10 10.25 3.36 -7.44
CA VAL A 10 9.72 2.65 -8.58
C VAL A 10 10.35 3.08 -9.90
N ASP A 11 10.31 2.20 -10.88
CA ASP A 11 10.66 2.55 -12.25
C ASP A 11 9.55 3.46 -12.81
N PRO A 12 9.87 4.70 -13.19
CA PRO A 12 8.87 5.63 -13.72
C PRO A 12 8.08 5.09 -14.92
N ALA A 13 8.69 4.26 -15.73
CA ALA A 13 8.04 3.64 -16.90
C ALA A 13 6.96 2.62 -16.51
N LYS A 14 6.92 2.18 -15.23
CA LYS A 14 5.99 1.17 -14.75
C LYS A 14 4.91 1.73 -13.82
N VAL A 15 4.91 3.04 -13.57
CA VAL A 15 3.97 3.68 -12.63
C VAL A 15 2.52 3.45 -13.02
N GLU A 16 2.16 3.59 -14.29
CA GLU A 16 0.77 3.39 -14.72
C GLU A 16 0.29 1.95 -14.47
N ARG A 17 1.16 0.98 -14.64
CA ARG A 17 0.85 -0.42 -14.35
C ARG A 17 0.58 -0.63 -12.86
N ILE A 18 1.36 0.04 -12.00
CA ILE A 18 1.15 0.00 -10.56
C ILE A 18 -0.18 0.66 -10.19
N LEU A 19 -0.46 1.84 -10.73
CA LEU A 19 -1.67 2.59 -10.41
C LEU A 19 -2.94 1.86 -10.83
N GLU A 20 -2.91 1.16 -11.97
CA GLU A 20 -4.03 0.35 -12.41
C GLU A 20 -4.38 -0.74 -11.39
N ALA A 21 -3.38 -1.47 -10.91
CA ALA A 21 -3.56 -2.48 -9.88
C ALA A 21 -3.94 -1.86 -8.52
N ALA A 22 -3.34 -0.73 -8.19
CA ALA A 22 -3.61 -0.03 -6.92
C ALA A 22 -5.04 0.48 -6.82
N ARG A 23 -5.65 0.90 -7.93
CA ARG A 23 -7.06 1.33 -7.93
C ARG A 23 -7.99 0.20 -7.50
N VAL A 24 -7.74 -1.00 -7.99
CA VAL A 24 -8.53 -2.19 -7.62
C VAL A 24 -8.31 -2.53 -6.15
N LEU A 25 -7.06 -2.58 -5.72
CA LEU A 25 -6.70 -2.87 -4.33
C LEU A 25 -7.28 -1.85 -3.36
N ALA A 26 -7.19 -0.56 -3.69
CA ALA A 26 -7.72 0.50 -2.84
C ALA A 26 -9.24 0.38 -2.66
N LYS A 27 -9.96 0.09 -3.72
CA LYS A 27 -11.42 -0.10 -3.67
C LYS A 27 -11.77 -1.25 -2.73
N GLU A 28 -11.08 -2.37 -2.85
CA GLU A 28 -11.30 -3.55 -2.01
C GLU A 28 -10.93 -3.28 -0.56
N THR A 29 -9.78 -2.65 -0.35
CA THR A 29 -9.28 -2.34 1.00
C THR A 29 -10.22 -1.40 1.75
N ARG A 30 -10.77 -0.40 1.06
CA ARG A 30 -11.70 0.57 1.64
C ARG A 30 -12.99 -0.06 2.14
N SER A 31 -13.35 -1.25 1.66
CA SER A 31 -14.52 -1.99 2.14
C SER A 31 -14.22 -2.94 3.29
N GLN A 32 -12.95 -3.09 3.66
CA GLN A 32 -12.57 -3.98 4.76
C GLN A 32 -12.89 -3.37 6.11
N HIS A 33 -13.24 -4.25 7.06
CA HIS A 33 -13.55 -3.85 8.42
C HIS A 33 -12.40 -3.05 9.04
N GLY A 34 -12.75 -1.90 9.59
CA GLY A 34 -11.78 -1.05 10.29
C GLY A 34 -10.94 -0.15 9.40
N ASN A 35 -11.03 -0.27 8.06
CA ASN A 35 -10.29 0.65 7.19
C ASN A 35 -10.92 2.03 7.22
N LEU A 36 -10.11 3.05 7.53
CA LEU A 36 -10.53 4.45 7.55
C LEU A 36 -10.11 5.19 6.28
N SER A 37 -8.96 4.82 5.71
CA SER A 37 -8.48 5.39 4.45
C SER A 37 -7.41 4.52 3.83
N TYR A 38 -7.32 4.56 2.52
CA TYR A 38 -6.27 3.90 1.76
C TYR A 38 -6.00 4.75 0.53
N ASN A 39 -4.81 5.33 0.44
CA ASN A 39 -4.46 6.25 -0.64
C ASN A 39 -3.08 5.92 -1.19
N VAL A 40 -2.92 6.13 -2.49
CA VAL A 40 -1.62 6.11 -3.14
C VAL A 40 -1.35 7.53 -3.63
N VAL A 41 -0.23 8.09 -3.20
CA VAL A 41 0.15 9.45 -3.56
C VAL A 41 1.54 9.46 -4.20
N LYS A 42 1.78 10.47 -5.02
CA LYS A 42 3.07 10.71 -5.65
C LYS A 42 3.58 12.08 -5.21
N PRO A 43 4.80 12.17 -4.66
CA PRO A 43 5.37 13.48 -4.32
C PRO A 43 5.47 14.37 -5.57
N GLU A 44 5.19 15.64 -5.41
CA GLU A 44 5.35 16.62 -6.49
C GLU A 44 6.81 16.67 -6.93
N GLY A 45 7.03 16.67 -8.25
CA GLY A 45 8.36 16.75 -8.81
C GLY A 45 9.15 15.43 -8.80
N ARG A 46 8.56 14.34 -8.34
CA ARG A 46 9.20 13.02 -8.33
C ARG A 46 8.32 12.00 -9.05
N ASP A 47 8.86 11.38 -10.08
CA ASP A 47 8.16 10.35 -10.84
C ASP A 47 8.61 8.92 -10.49
N ASP A 48 9.56 8.80 -9.57
CA ASP A 48 10.18 7.54 -9.13
C ASP A 48 9.79 7.13 -7.70
N ILE A 49 8.85 7.85 -7.07
CA ILE A 49 8.39 7.55 -5.71
C ILE A 49 6.86 7.46 -5.69
N LEU A 50 6.36 6.38 -5.08
CA LEU A 50 4.95 6.25 -4.72
C LEU A 50 4.85 5.98 -3.22
N ILE A 51 3.88 6.64 -2.59
CA ILE A 51 3.64 6.50 -1.15
C ILE A 51 2.24 5.97 -0.96
N VAL A 52 2.11 4.88 -0.22
CA VAL A 52 0.81 4.36 0.23
C VAL A 52 0.61 4.82 1.65
N THR A 53 -0.53 5.45 1.91
CA THR A 53 -0.94 5.81 3.26
C THR A 53 -2.24 5.08 3.57
N GLU A 54 -2.26 4.36 4.70
CA GLU A 54 -3.45 3.64 5.11
C GLU A 54 -3.69 3.85 6.59
N ARG A 55 -4.95 4.01 6.96
CA ARG A 55 -5.36 4.23 8.35
C ARG A 55 -6.44 3.22 8.72
N TRP A 56 -6.36 2.74 9.94
CA TRP A 56 -7.21 1.68 10.47
C TRP A 56 -7.71 2.07 11.86
N GLU A 57 -8.89 1.61 12.22
CA GLU A 57 -9.43 1.83 13.56
C GLU A 57 -8.52 1.23 14.63
N THR A 58 -8.01 0.02 14.37
CA THR A 58 -7.14 -0.71 15.31
C THR A 58 -5.94 -1.31 14.60
N LYS A 59 -4.91 -1.62 15.37
CA LYS A 59 -3.75 -2.38 14.89
C LYS A 59 -4.17 -3.77 14.39
N GLU A 60 -5.11 -4.41 15.07
CA GLU A 60 -5.59 -5.75 14.71
C GLU A 60 -6.23 -5.75 13.33
N ASP A 61 -6.98 -4.71 12.98
CA ASP A 61 -7.57 -4.56 11.65
C ASP A 61 -6.48 -4.44 10.58
N PHE A 62 -5.43 -3.66 10.85
CA PHE A 62 -4.27 -3.55 9.97
C PHE A 62 -3.58 -4.91 9.81
N LEU A 63 -3.33 -5.63 10.92
CA LEU A 63 -2.67 -6.93 10.87
C LEU A 63 -3.51 -7.96 10.09
N GLY A 64 -4.83 -7.90 10.22
CA GLY A 64 -5.74 -8.74 9.42
C GLY A 64 -5.62 -8.46 7.92
N HIS A 65 -5.43 -7.21 7.55
CA HIS A 65 -5.20 -6.82 6.15
C HIS A 65 -3.87 -7.35 5.63
N VAL A 66 -2.76 -7.09 6.35
CA VAL A 66 -1.43 -7.49 5.88
C VAL A 66 -1.22 -9.00 5.90
N ALA A 67 -1.98 -9.74 6.69
CA ALA A 67 -1.92 -11.20 6.67
C ALA A 67 -2.28 -11.77 5.29
N ASN A 68 -3.04 -11.04 4.49
CA ASN A 68 -3.39 -11.44 3.13
C ASN A 68 -2.19 -11.39 2.17
N ALA A 69 -1.10 -10.71 2.55
CA ALA A 69 0.11 -10.66 1.74
C ALA A 69 0.79 -12.03 1.57
N ASP A 70 0.49 -12.98 2.46
CA ASP A 70 1.02 -14.34 2.40
C ASP A 70 0.04 -15.33 1.72
N LYS A 71 -1.11 -14.84 1.27
CA LYS A 71 -2.14 -15.68 0.65
C LYS A 71 -2.07 -15.57 -0.87
N GLU A 72 -1.47 -16.56 -1.51
CA GLU A 72 -1.39 -16.61 -2.96
C GLU A 72 -2.78 -16.48 -3.60
N GLY A 73 -2.88 -15.60 -4.60
CA GLY A 73 -4.15 -15.30 -5.26
C GLY A 73 -4.95 -14.16 -4.63
N ASP A 74 -4.62 -13.74 -3.42
CA ASP A 74 -5.21 -12.55 -2.82
C ASP A 74 -4.67 -11.28 -3.47
N MET A 75 -5.48 -10.24 -3.54
CA MET A 75 -5.07 -8.95 -4.13
C MET A 75 -3.85 -8.34 -3.45
N VAL A 76 -3.73 -8.47 -2.13
CA VAL A 76 -2.58 -7.94 -1.38
C VAL A 76 -1.31 -8.67 -1.77
N PHE A 77 -1.38 -10.00 -1.90
CA PHE A 77 -0.25 -10.82 -2.37
C PHE A 77 0.15 -10.42 -3.80
N GLU A 78 -0.81 -10.33 -4.70
CA GLU A 78 -0.55 -10.02 -6.11
C GLU A 78 -0.01 -8.60 -6.27
N PHE A 79 -0.49 -7.64 -5.50
CA PHE A 79 0.04 -6.28 -5.51
C PHE A 79 1.48 -6.23 -4.99
N GLY A 80 1.78 -6.96 -3.92
CA GLY A 80 3.15 -7.07 -3.41
C GLY A 80 4.12 -7.65 -4.43
N LYS A 81 3.68 -8.67 -5.16
CA LYS A 81 4.45 -9.28 -6.24
C LYS A 81 4.71 -8.28 -7.37
N LEU A 82 3.67 -7.54 -7.78
CA LEU A 82 3.80 -6.51 -8.79
C LEU A 82 4.77 -5.40 -8.35
N MET A 83 4.66 -4.96 -7.10
CA MET A 83 5.57 -3.94 -6.56
C MET A 83 7.02 -4.42 -6.58
N GLY A 84 7.27 -5.69 -6.27
CA GLY A 84 8.60 -6.27 -6.39
C GLY A 84 9.17 -6.21 -7.82
N GLU A 85 8.32 -6.43 -8.81
CA GLU A 85 8.70 -6.37 -10.23
C GLU A 85 8.94 -4.93 -10.71
N CYS A 86 8.25 -3.95 -10.15
CA CYS A 86 8.27 -2.56 -10.60
C CYS A 86 9.17 -1.65 -9.78
N SER A 87 9.66 -2.11 -8.63
CA SER A 87 10.51 -1.32 -7.73
C SER A 87 11.98 -1.42 -8.12
N ILE A 88 12.70 -0.32 -7.90
CA ILE A 88 14.14 -0.20 -8.17
C ILE A 88 14.97 -0.26 -6.88
N ALA A 89 14.30 -0.28 -5.73
CA ALA A 89 14.92 -0.39 -4.41
C ALA A 89 13.92 -1.00 -3.44
N GLU A 90 14.39 -1.42 -2.28
CA GLU A 90 13.54 -1.96 -1.21
C GLU A 90 12.60 -0.89 -0.67
N ALA A 91 11.34 -1.25 -0.43
CA ALA A 91 10.36 -0.34 0.14
C ALA A 91 10.66 -0.04 1.61
N GLU A 92 10.35 1.18 2.03
CA GLU A 92 10.40 1.59 3.42
C GLU A 92 8.99 1.51 4.00
N LEU A 93 8.83 0.81 5.11
CA LEU A 93 7.54 0.60 5.76
C LEU A 93 7.56 1.19 7.17
N TYR A 94 6.55 2.00 7.47
CA TYR A 94 6.42 2.68 8.77
C TYR A 94 5.06 2.41 9.39
N PRO A 95 4.81 1.18 9.89
CA PRO A 95 3.59 0.92 10.66
C PRO A 95 3.67 1.68 11.98
N SER A 96 2.61 2.41 12.31
CA SER A 96 2.67 3.40 13.39
C SER A 96 1.38 3.49 14.18
N GLU A 97 1.52 3.68 15.49
CA GLU A 97 0.42 4.08 16.33
C GLU A 97 0.22 5.60 16.18
N VAL A 98 -1.03 6.03 16.00
CA VAL A 98 -1.34 7.46 15.91
C VAL A 98 -1.41 8.03 17.32
N LEU A 99 -0.53 9.00 17.62
CA LEU A 99 -0.39 9.56 18.97
C LEU A 99 -1.21 10.82 19.20
N ILE A 100 -1.46 11.59 18.13
CA ILE A 100 -2.21 12.84 18.20
C ILE A 100 -3.17 12.93 17.02
#